data_28ec00a12b10449dd66e907df72fd77b
#
_entry.id   28ec00a12b10449dd66e907df72fd77b
#
_cell.length_a   1.000
_cell.length_b   1.000
_cell.length_c   1.000
_cell.angle_alpha   90.00
_cell.angle_beta   90.00
_cell.angle_gamma   90.00
#
_symmetry.space_group_name_H-M   'P 1'
#
loop_
_entity.id
_entity.type
_entity.pdbx_description
1 polymer ?
#
loop_
_entity_poly.entity_id
_entity_poly.type
_entity_poly.pdbx_seq_one_letter_code
_entity_poly.pdbx_strand_id
1 'polypeptide(L)'
;MNKYFLTVLLAIIVSIGSKAQDTLSFSLKEAQAYAIQHNYQNQNALKDIEIAKKKVWETTAIGLPQVNAQGQIQRFIDIPTTVSLANSFNPTAPEGELTTFKFGLKHNNSAGIQASQLLFDGSYIVGLQAAKTFKNLSIHSQIKTEIELKEAVSQAYYTVLATIENANVLSQSLTAAENILRETKALYNEGLTEEQNVDQLELNVNALKTSLGIAEGQRDFAKKLLNLQLGIDIHIPTKLTEKLFLLVENETVSIQKQEFNKENHIDFQLITTNMQLTQLNLRREKYSFLPSLSAFFSHQQQNFSNEFDVFSGGRWFPTTIVGATLTLPILSSGSRLSKVSQAKIELEKMENTSKEVEQSLKYQAELTKSNFDTAKETYDNQKDNLTLAKKIYDKTVKKYNEGIASSLELTQAQNQLLNAEGSFIKSTLDLLNAKATWDKSYGQK
;
A
#
# COMPACT_ATOMS: atom_id res chain seq x y z
N MET A 1 -61.46 10.91 -9.28
CA MET A 1 -60.11 10.22 -9.31
C MET A 1 -59.08 11.29 -9.66
N ASN A 2 -58.42 11.96 -8.70
CA ASN A 2 -57.21 12.74 -8.95
C ASN A 2 -56.79 13.68 -7.79
N LYS A 3 -57.48 13.68 -6.66
CA LYS A 3 -57.03 14.45 -5.48
C LYS A 3 -56.10 13.66 -4.52
N TYR A 4 -56.22 12.32 -4.49
CA TYR A 4 -55.42 11.46 -3.62
C TYR A 4 -54.06 11.08 -4.23
N PHE A 5 -53.92 11.18 -5.56
CA PHE A 5 -52.65 10.91 -6.24
C PHE A 5 -51.61 12.04 -6.05
N LEU A 6 -52.09 13.29 -5.93
CA LEU A 6 -51.21 14.45 -5.71
C LEU A 6 -50.72 14.53 -4.24
N THR A 7 -51.52 14.06 -3.27
CA THR A 7 -51.13 14.02 -1.84
C THR A 7 -50.16 12.91 -1.54
N VAL A 8 -50.23 11.78 -2.25
CA VAL A 8 -49.26 10.67 -2.11
C VAL A 8 -47.93 11.05 -2.77
N LEU A 9 -47.94 11.80 -3.89
CA LEU A 9 -46.70 12.27 -4.53
C LEU A 9 -45.98 13.34 -3.72
N LEU A 10 -46.73 14.19 -2.98
CA LEU A 10 -46.15 15.22 -2.10
C LEU A 10 -45.58 14.61 -0.78
N ALA A 11 -46.13 13.50 -0.32
CA ALA A 11 -45.62 12.77 0.87
C ALA A 11 -44.34 11.99 0.60
N ILE A 12 -44.05 11.62 -0.66
CA ILE A 12 -42.81 10.92 -1.05
C ILE A 12 -41.65 11.90 -1.20
N ILE A 13 -41.87 13.18 -1.45
CA ILE A 13 -40.83 14.21 -1.61
C ILE A 13 -40.28 14.70 -0.26
N VAL A 14 -41.00 14.51 0.86
CA VAL A 14 -40.58 14.99 2.20
C VAL A 14 -39.67 13.98 2.93
N SER A 15 -39.47 12.77 2.40
CA SER A 15 -38.55 11.77 2.98
C SER A 15 -37.16 11.75 2.35
N ILE A 16 -36.69 12.84 1.73
CA ILE A 16 -35.26 13.09 1.59
C ILE A 16 -34.78 13.55 2.97
N GLY A 17 -34.63 12.57 3.84
CA GLY A 17 -34.02 12.74 5.15
C GLY A 17 -32.68 13.42 4.95
N SER A 18 -32.52 14.60 5.53
CA SER A 18 -31.20 15.17 5.85
C SER A 18 -30.43 14.04 6.50
N LYS A 19 -29.50 13.39 5.79
CA LYS A 19 -28.43 12.67 6.45
C LYS A 19 -27.77 13.72 7.32
N ALA A 20 -28.12 13.78 8.60
CA ALA A 20 -27.29 14.39 9.60
C ALA A 20 -25.90 13.81 9.32
N GLN A 21 -24.97 14.66 8.94
CA GLN A 21 -23.60 14.27 8.68
C GLN A 21 -23.07 13.82 10.03
N ASP A 22 -23.15 12.51 10.30
CA ASP A 22 -22.69 11.92 11.57
C ASP A 22 -21.24 12.33 11.76
N THR A 23 -21.00 13.18 12.74
CA THR A 23 -19.65 13.58 13.11
C THR A 23 -18.95 12.34 13.68
N LEU A 24 -18.00 11.81 12.92
CA LEU A 24 -17.20 10.68 13.37
C LEU A 24 -16.27 11.12 14.50
N SER A 25 -16.26 10.39 15.60
CA SER A 25 -15.38 10.63 16.73
C SER A 25 -14.46 9.46 16.97
N PHE A 26 -13.17 9.73 17.16
CA PHE A 26 -12.16 8.69 17.31
C PHE A 26 -11.18 8.99 18.44
N SER A 27 -10.87 7.98 19.25
CA SER A 27 -9.61 7.88 19.97
C SER A 27 -8.51 7.39 19.01
N LEU A 28 -7.24 7.46 19.42
CA LEU A 28 -6.11 6.98 18.59
C LEU A 28 -6.28 5.52 18.18
N LYS A 29 -6.61 4.65 19.13
CA LYS A 29 -6.81 3.21 18.86
C LYS A 29 -7.98 2.94 17.93
N GLU A 30 -9.09 3.66 18.08
CA GLU A 30 -10.23 3.55 17.17
C GLU A 30 -9.90 4.06 15.78
N ALA A 31 -9.15 5.14 15.65
CA ALA A 31 -8.67 5.68 14.38
C ALA A 31 -7.78 4.67 13.64
N GLN A 32 -6.82 4.05 14.33
CA GLN A 32 -5.96 3.00 13.77
C GLN A 32 -6.79 1.79 13.32
N ALA A 33 -7.70 1.29 14.16
CA ALA A 33 -8.55 0.14 13.84
C ALA A 33 -9.47 0.43 12.65
N TYR A 34 -10.04 1.63 12.59
CA TYR A 34 -10.87 2.08 11.48
C TYR A 34 -10.08 2.16 10.17
N ALA A 35 -8.88 2.75 10.21
CA ALA A 35 -8.01 2.87 9.04
C ALA A 35 -7.63 1.49 8.46
N ILE A 36 -7.31 0.50 9.30
CA ILE A 36 -7.01 -0.86 8.85
C ILE A 36 -8.17 -1.45 8.02
N GLN A 37 -9.41 -1.12 8.36
CA GLN A 37 -10.58 -1.65 7.66
C GLN A 37 -10.94 -0.85 6.40
N HIS A 38 -10.72 0.46 6.39
CA HIS A 38 -11.27 1.37 5.38
C HIS A 38 -10.23 2.04 4.48
N ASN A 39 -8.95 2.10 4.89
CA ASN A 39 -7.90 2.71 4.07
C ASN A 39 -7.69 1.93 2.76
N TYR A 40 -7.67 2.66 1.63
CA TYR A 40 -7.57 2.08 0.29
C TYR A 40 -6.27 1.30 0.08
N GLN A 41 -5.16 1.74 0.65
CA GLN A 41 -3.87 1.06 0.50
C GLN A 41 -3.90 -0.32 1.17
N ASN A 42 -4.47 -0.41 2.38
CA ASN A 42 -4.61 -1.70 3.08
C ASN A 42 -5.64 -2.61 2.39
N GLN A 43 -6.75 -2.05 1.89
CA GLN A 43 -7.70 -2.82 1.09
C GLN A 43 -7.06 -3.40 -0.17
N ASN A 44 -6.21 -2.64 -0.87
CA ASN A 44 -5.45 -3.12 -2.02
C ASN A 44 -4.47 -4.24 -1.62
N ALA A 45 -3.75 -4.09 -0.51
CA ALA A 45 -2.86 -5.13 -0.01
C ALA A 45 -3.61 -6.45 0.34
N LEU A 46 -4.83 -6.37 0.85
CA LEU A 46 -5.70 -7.54 1.05
C LEU A 46 -6.11 -8.18 -0.29
N LYS A 47 -6.35 -7.36 -1.35
CA LYS A 47 -6.61 -7.89 -2.69
C LYS A 47 -5.38 -8.55 -3.31
N ASP A 48 -4.19 -8.07 -3.02
CA ASP A 48 -2.95 -8.73 -3.47
C ASP A 48 -2.79 -10.14 -2.86
N ILE A 49 -3.25 -10.36 -1.62
CA ILE A 49 -3.32 -11.71 -1.03
C ILE A 49 -4.33 -12.58 -1.79
N GLU A 50 -5.48 -12.05 -2.19
CA GLU A 50 -6.46 -12.78 -3.00
C GLU A 50 -5.89 -13.14 -4.37
N ILE A 51 -5.18 -12.22 -5.01
CA ILE A 51 -4.45 -12.46 -6.28
C ILE A 51 -3.42 -13.58 -6.08
N ALA A 52 -2.62 -13.52 -5.03
CA ALA A 52 -1.62 -14.54 -4.74
C ALA A 52 -2.24 -15.92 -4.49
N LYS A 53 -3.41 -16.01 -3.83
CA LYS A 53 -4.18 -17.25 -3.70
C LYS A 53 -4.63 -17.80 -5.05
N LYS A 54 -5.07 -16.93 -5.96
CA LYS A 54 -5.45 -17.34 -7.34
C LYS A 54 -4.22 -17.77 -8.13
N LYS A 55 -3.06 -17.15 -7.92
CA LYS A 55 -1.80 -17.55 -8.55
C LYS A 55 -1.34 -18.95 -8.10
N VAL A 56 -1.54 -19.29 -6.83
CA VAL A 56 -1.33 -20.69 -6.34
C VAL A 56 -2.25 -21.65 -7.08
N TRP A 57 -3.53 -21.30 -7.26
CA TRP A 57 -4.47 -22.15 -8.00
C TRP A 57 -4.12 -22.25 -9.48
N GLU A 58 -3.79 -21.13 -10.14
CA GLU A 58 -3.31 -21.10 -11.53
C GLU A 58 -2.13 -22.06 -11.73
N THR A 59 -1.13 -21.98 -10.82
CA THR A 59 0.02 -22.89 -10.87
C THR A 59 -0.40 -24.34 -10.63
N THR A 60 -1.32 -24.59 -9.69
CA THR A 60 -1.83 -25.93 -9.42
C THR A 60 -2.56 -26.50 -10.64
N ALA A 61 -3.33 -25.66 -11.34
CA ALA A 61 -4.12 -26.05 -12.50
C ALA A 61 -3.25 -26.54 -13.68
N ILE A 62 -1.98 -26.12 -13.78
CA ILE A 62 -1.03 -26.62 -14.79
C ILE A 62 -0.87 -28.16 -14.69
N GLY A 63 -0.93 -28.72 -13.50
CA GLY A 63 -0.85 -30.16 -13.27
C GLY A 63 -2.18 -30.91 -13.42
N LEU A 64 -3.30 -30.21 -13.62
CA LEU A 64 -4.62 -30.81 -13.83
C LEU A 64 -4.88 -31.09 -15.32
N PRO A 65 -5.87 -31.93 -15.68
CA PRO A 65 -6.22 -32.15 -17.07
C PRO A 65 -6.58 -30.85 -17.78
N GLN A 66 -5.97 -30.63 -18.95
CA GLN A 66 -6.26 -29.51 -19.84
C GLN A 66 -7.02 -30.06 -21.05
N VAL A 67 -8.18 -29.50 -21.37
CA VAL A 67 -8.99 -29.92 -22.53
C VAL A 67 -9.13 -28.74 -23.48
N ASN A 68 -8.71 -28.94 -24.73
CA ASN A 68 -8.81 -27.96 -25.80
C ASN A 68 -9.60 -28.52 -26.95
N ALA A 69 -10.43 -27.72 -27.56
CA ALA A 69 -11.07 -28.01 -28.85
C ALA A 69 -10.43 -27.17 -29.93
N GLN A 70 -10.20 -27.78 -31.10
CA GLN A 70 -9.64 -27.10 -32.26
C GLN A 70 -10.40 -27.46 -33.51
N GLY A 71 -10.60 -26.48 -34.40
CA GLY A 71 -11.13 -26.67 -35.77
C GLY A 71 -10.19 -26.01 -36.73
N GLN A 72 -9.93 -26.71 -37.86
CA GLN A 72 -9.09 -26.20 -38.95
C GLN A 72 -9.79 -26.41 -40.26
N ILE A 73 -9.89 -25.36 -41.04
CA ILE A 73 -10.36 -25.39 -42.42
C ILE A 73 -9.17 -24.99 -43.30
N GLN A 74 -8.73 -25.91 -44.17
CA GLN A 74 -7.56 -25.71 -44.97
C GLN A 74 -7.87 -26.03 -46.43
N ARG A 75 -7.48 -25.12 -47.35
CA ARG A 75 -7.53 -25.31 -48.79
C ARG A 75 -6.12 -25.23 -49.37
N PHE A 76 -5.70 -26.30 -50.04
CA PHE A 76 -4.47 -26.28 -50.83
C PHE A 76 -4.75 -25.56 -52.17
N ILE A 77 -4.03 -24.47 -52.44
CA ILE A 77 -4.04 -23.79 -53.74
C ILE A 77 -3.35 -24.69 -54.73
N ASP A 78 -2.16 -25.20 -54.34
CA ASP A 78 -1.44 -26.23 -55.09
C ASP A 78 -1.28 -27.47 -54.18
N ILE A 79 -1.80 -28.61 -54.66
CA ILE A 79 -1.69 -29.88 -53.94
C ILE A 79 -0.22 -30.30 -53.96
N PRO A 80 0.40 -30.68 -52.82
CA PRO A 80 1.77 -31.11 -52.77
C PRO A 80 2.03 -32.26 -53.82
N THR A 81 3.08 -32.08 -54.57
CA THR A 81 3.52 -33.08 -55.55
C THR A 81 4.56 -33.96 -54.89
N THR A 82 4.31 -35.26 -54.86
CA THR A 82 5.27 -36.28 -54.44
C THR A 82 6.01 -36.82 -55.64
N VAL A 83 7.32 -36.89 -55.53
CA VAL A 83 8.22 -37.49 -56.54
C VAL A 83 8.60 -38.89 -56.05
N SER A 84 8.49 -39.87 -56.91
CA SER A 84 8.92 -41.24 -56.64
C SER A 84 9.56 -41.85 -57.92
N LEU A 85 10.27 -42.95 -57.71
CA LEU A 85 10.80 -43.72 -58.89
C LEU A 85 9.63 -44.32 -59.67
N ALA A 86 9.65 -44.15 -61.00
CA ALA A 86 8.60 -44.62 -61.88
C ALA A 86 8.45 -46.15 -61.81
N ASN A 87 9.54 -46.90 -61.64
CA ASN A 87 9.54 -48.35 -61.52
C ASN A 87 8.83 -48.88 -60.25
N SER A 88 8.59 -48.03 -59.25
CA SER A 88 7.79 -48.39 -58.04
C SER A 88 6.30 -48.58 -58.39
N PHE A 89 5.81 -48.01 -59.49
CA PHE A 89 4.41 -48.09 -59.95
C PHE A 89 4.26 -48.75 -61.26
N ASN A 90 5.30 -48.73 -62.14
CA ASN A 90 5.36 -49.38 -63.39
C ASN A 90 6.67 -50.18 -63.54
N PRO A 91 6.66 -51.51 -63.32
CA PRO A 91 7.86 -52.35 -63.39
C PRO A 91 8.62 -52.30 -64.72
N THR A 92 7.98 -51.77 -65.81
CA THR A 92 8.62 -51.68 -67.15
C THR A 92 9.25 -50.30 -67.40
N ALA A 93 9.17 -49.36 -66.42
CA ALA A 93 9.81 -48.05 -66.52
C ALA A 93 11.34 -48.17 -66.40
N PRO A 94 12.11 -47.32 -67.10
CA PRO A 94 13.56 -47.25 -66.96
C PRO A 94 14.02 -47.05 -65.54
N GLU A 95 15.14 -47.68 -65.22
CA GLU A 95 15.73 -47.52 -63.85
C GLU A 95 16.22 -46.10 -63.66
N GLY A 96 15.78 -45.44 -62.53
CA GLY A 96 16.11 -44.07 -62.24
C GLY A 96 15.13 -43.01 -62.82
N GLU A 97 14.15 -43.38 -63.59
CA GLU A 97 13.12 -42.45 -64.07
C GLU A 97 12.23 -42.00 -62.94
N LEU A 98 12.00 -40.67 -62.82
CA LEU A 98 11.16 -40.06 -61.79
C LEU A 98 9.74 -39.84 -62.32
N THR A 99 8.76 -40.27 -61.54
CA THR A 99 7.35 -39.96 -61.84
C THR A 99 6.82 -39.03 -60.70
N THR A 100 5.92 -38.19 -61.09
CA THR A 100 5.28 -37.23 -60.10
C THR A 100 3.80 -37.53 -60.05
N PHE A 101 3.29 -37.50 -58.81
CA PHE A 101 1.86 -37.58 -58.55
C PHE A 101 1.45 -36.65 -57.43
N LYS A 102 0.23 -36.12 -57.50
CA LYS A 102 -0.35 -35.27 -56.44
C LYS A 102 -1.11 -36.16 -55.47
N PHE A 103 -0.65 -36.17 -54.19
CA PHE A 103 -1.27 -36.97 -53.19
C PHE A 103 -2.05 -36.06 -52.22
N GLY A 104 -3.39 -36.17 -52.18
CA GLY A 104 -4.27 -35.39 -51.36
C GLY A 104 -5.43 -34.76 -52.13
N LEU A 105 -6.30 -34.09 -51.41
CA LEU A 105 -7.46 -33.38 -51.94
C LEU A 105 -7.32 -31.89 -51.67
N LYS A 106 -8.08 -31.05 -52.38
CA LYS A 106 -7.97 -29.59 -52.28
C LYS A 106 -8.34 -29.05 -50.89
N HIS A 107 -9.29 -29.69 -50.24
CA HIS A 107 -9.74 -29.33 -48.90
C HIS A 107 -9.35 -30.42 -47.92
N ASN A 108 -8.72 -29.97 -46.79
CA ASN A 108 -8.41 -30.80 -45.65
C ASN A 108 -8.92 -30.06 -44.37
N ASN A 109 -10.04 -30.51 -43.87
CA ASN A 109 -10.69 -29.90 -42.75
C ASN A 109 -10.61 -30.82 -41.54
N SER A 110 -10.44 -30.28 -40.33
CA SER A 110 -10.42 -31.09 -39.15
C SER A 110 -11.14 -30.39 -37.99
N ALA A 111 -11.77 -31.18 -37.15
CA ALA A 111 -12.35 -30.73 -35.89
C ALA A 111 -12.11 -31.80 -34.81
N GLY A 112 -11.68 -31.39 -33.64
CA GLY A 112 -11.35 -32.35 -32.59
C GLY A 112 -11.20 -31.75 -31.20
N ILE A 113 -11.08 -32.66 -30.25
CA ILE A 113 -10.75 -32.35 -28.85
C ILE A 113 -9.44 -33.04 -28.49
N GLN A 114 -8.66 -32.32 -27.70
CA GLN A 114 -7.42 -32.84 -27.11
C GLN A 114 -7.43 -32.60 -25.63
N ALA A 115 -7.22 -33.66 -24.85
CA ALA A 115 -6.97 -33.59 -23.43
C ALA A 115 -5.51 -33.92 -23.16
N SER A 116 -4.87 -33.16 -22.28
CA SER A 116 -3.50 -33.43 -21.82
C SER A 116 -3.41 -33.25 -20.31
N GLN A 117 -2.58 -34.04 -19.67
CA GLN A 117 -2.29 -33.94 -18.24
C GLN A 117 -0.82 -34.14 -17.97
N LEU A 118 -0.26 -33.21 -17.19
CA LEU A 118 1.09 -33.35 -16.68
C LEU A 118 1.10 -34.40 -15.55
N LEU A 119 1.85 -35.47 -15.72
CA LEU A 119 1.99 -36.53 -14.73
C LEU A 119 3.22 -36.32 -13.83
N PHE A 120 4.31 -35.84 -14.41
CA PHE A 120 5.52 -35.50 -13.69
C PHE A 120 6.30 -34.40 -14.39
N ASP A 121 6.74 -33.40 -13.61
CA ASP A 121 7.72 -32.39 -13.98
C ASP A 121 8.35 -31.82 -12.73
N GLY A 122 9.69 -31.94 -12.60
CA GLY A 122 10.42 -31.47 -11.45
C GLY A 122 10.33 -29.95 -11.24
N SER A 123 10.34 -29.18 -12.33
CA SER A 123 10.22 -27.72 -12.29
C SER A 123 8.83 -27.29 -11.83
N TYR A 124 7.77 -27.99 -12.25
CA TYR A 124 6.40 -27.74 -11.80
C TYR A 124 6.26 -27.95 -10.29
N ILE A 125 6.78 -29.05 -9.74
CA ILE A 125 6.70 -29.36 -8.30
C ILE A 125 7.31 -28.22 -7.47
N VAL A 126 8.49 -27.74 -7.87
CA VAL A 126 9.15 -26.61 -7.21
C VAL A 126 8.41 -25.30 -7.47
N GLY A 127 7.87 -25.10 -8.68
CA GLY A 127 7.03 -23.96 -9.03
C GLY A 127 5.81 -23.83 -8.13
N LEU A 128 5.17 -24.94 -7.77
CA LEU A 128 4.04 -24.95 -6.82
C LEU A 128 4.48 -24.56 -5.40
N GLN A 129 5.67 -24.97 -4.95
CA GLN A 129 6.24 -24.53 -3.68
C GLN A 129 6.52 -23.02 -3.72
N ALA A 130 7.11 -22.52 -4.82
CA ALA A 130 7.37 -21.10 -5.01
C ALA A 130 6.08 -20.26 -5.00
N ALA A 131 5.00 -20.71 -5.65
CA ALA A 131 3.71 -20.03 -5.64
C ALA A 131 3.12 -19.92 -4.21
N LYS A 132 3.25 -20.99 -3.39
CA LYS A 132 2.85 -20.97 -1.98
C LYS A 132 3.69 -19.99 -1.15
N THR A 133 5.01 -19.96 -1.36
CA THR A 133 5.91 -19.00 -0.70
C THR A 133 5.62 -17.57 -1.13
N PHE A 134 5.30 -17.34 -2.41
CA PHE A 134 4.87 -16.03 -2.90
C PHE A 134 3.58 -15.54 -2.22
N LYS A 135 2.62 -16.43 -1.96
CA LYS A 135 1.44 -16.07 -1.16
C LYS A 135 1.83 -15.61 0.26
N ASN A 136 2.80 -16.27 0.90
CA ASN A 136 3.29 -15.84 2.22
C ASN A 136 4.00 -14.48 2.16
N LEU A 137 4.74 -14.21 1.07
CA LEU A 137 5.33 -12.89 0.82
C LEU A 137 4.24 -11.80 0.75
N SER A 138 3.14 -12.05 0.05
CA SER A 138 2.01 -11.12 -0.03
C SER A 138 1.36 -10.87 1.34
N ILE A 139 1.28 -11.90 2.20
CA ILE A 139 0.79 -11.74 3.58
C ILE A 139 1.74 -10.85 4.39
N HIS A 140 3.05 -11.08 4.33
CA HIS A 140 4.02 -10.24 5.04
C HIS A 140 4.02 -8.79 4.50
N SER A 141 3.82 -8.60 3.20
CA SER A 141 3.68 -7.27 2.60
C SER A 141 2.45 -6.53 3.11
N GLN A 142 1.32 -7.23 3.26
CA GLN A 142 0.11 -6.65 3.84
C GLN A 142 0.30 -6.28 5.32
N ILE A 143 0.96 -7.13 6.12
CA ILE A 143 1.31 -6.80 7.53
C ILE A 143 2.20 -5.56 7.60
N LYS A 144 3.18 -5.42 6.68
CA LYS A 144 3.99 -4.20 6.57
C LYS A 144 3.13 -2.98 6.31
N THR A 145 2.19 -3.08 5.36
CA THR A 145 1.24 -1.99 5.05
C THR A 145 0.40 -1.61 6.27
N GLU A 146 -0.06 -2.56 7.08
CA GLU A 146 -0.79 -2.27 8.32
C GLU A 146 0.07 -1.51 9.33
N ILE A 147 1.33 -1.92 9.52
CA ILE A 147 2.27 -1.27 10.45
C ILE A 147 2.55 0.17 10.00
N GLU A 148 2.82 0.38 8.71
CA GLU A 148 3.05 1.71 8.14
C GLU A 148 1.80 2.60 8.22
N LEU A 149 0.62 2.03 7.99
CA LEU A 149 -0.65 2.73 8.12
C LEU A 149 -0.93 3.15 9.57
N LYS A 150 -0.69 2.28 10.55
CA LYS A 150 -0.83 2.63 11.97
C LYS A 150 0.06 3.81 12.35
N GLU A 151 1.33 3.79 11.93
CA GLU A 151 2.25 4.91 12.16
C GLU A 151 1.75 6.20 11.51
N ALA A 152 1.36 6.16 10.22
CA ALA A 152 0.87 7.33 9.48
C ALA A 152 -0.42 7.91 10.10
N VAL A 153 -1.35 7.07 10.54
CA VAL A 153 -2.56 7.49 11.26
C VAL A 153 -2.21 8.14 12.59
N SER A 154 -1.27 7.57 13.35
CA SER A 154 -0.83 8.14 14.63
C SER A 154 -0.22 9.53 14.45
N GLN A 155 0.68 9.69 13.49
CA GLN A 155 1.32 10.97 13.17
C GLN A 155 0.30 12.02 12.71
N ALA A 156 -0.67 11.63 11.86
CA ALA A 156 -1.75 12.52 11.45
C ALA A 156 -2.66 12.90 12.63
N TYR A 157 -2.98 11.94 13.51
CA TYR A 157 -3.80 12.15 14.70
C TYR A 157 -3.12 13.13 15.68
N TYR A 158 -1.83 12.93 15.98
CA TYR A 158 -1.05 13.83 16.82
C TYR A 158 -0.92 15.23 16.23
N THR A 159 -0.76 15.32 14.89
CA THR A 159 -0.72 16.60 14.19
C THR A 159 -2.03 17.37 14.32
N VAL A 160 -3.19 16.68 14.19
CA VAL A 160 -4.50 17.33 14.42
C VAL A 160 -4.60 17.86 15.85
N LEU A 161 -4.21 17.07 16.86
CA LEU A 161 -4.26 17.52 18.25
C LEU A 161 -3.33 18.71 18.51
N ALA A 162 -2.12 18.69 17.96
CA ALA A 162 -1.17 19.80 18.08
C ALA A 162 -1.68 21.09 17.43
N THR A 163 -2.32 21.00 16.25
CA THR A 163 -2.91 22.17 15.56
C THR A 163 -4.14 22.71 16.31
N ILE A 164 -4.95 21.85 16.90
CA ILE A 164 -6.07 22.27 17.77
C ILE A 164 -5.53 23.03 18.97
N GLU A 165 -4.51 22.51 19.65
CA GLU A 165 -3.93 23.14 20.82
C GLU A 165 -3.29 24.49 20.48
N ASN A 166 -2.56 24.58 19.37
CA ASN A 166 -1.97 25.84 18.90
C ASN A 166 -3.04 26.89 18.60
N ALA A 167 -4.15 26.52 17.94
CA ALA A 167 -5.26 27.43 17.70
C ALA A 167 -5.93 27.88 19.01
N ASN A 168 -6.07 27.00 20.01
CA ASN A 168 -6.61 27.33 21.32
C ASN A 168 -5.73 28.35 22.06
N VAL A 169 -4.41 28.15 22.06
CA VAL A 169 -3.43 29.07 22.67
C VAL A 169 -3.53 30.46 22.02
N LEU A 170 -3.54 30.52 20.69
CA LEU A 170 -3.64 31.79 19.98
C LEU A 170 -4.99 32.50 20.21
N SER A 171 -6.10 31.75 20.30
CA SER A 171 -7.43 32.30 20.62
C SER A 171 -7.49 32.89 22.01
N GLN A 172 -6.90 32.20 23.02
CA GLN A 172 -6.82 32.70 24.40
C GLN A 172 -5.95 33.94 24.46
N SER A 173 -4.78 33.94 23.79
CA SER A 173 -3.87 35.07 23.76
C SER A 173 -4.49 36.30 23.06
N LEU A 174 -5.23 36.07 21.96
CA LEU A 174 -5.98 37.14 21.29
C LEU A 174 -7.02 37.76 22.23
N THR A 175 -7.82 36.95 22.89
CA THR A 175 -8.83 37.44 23.86
C THR A 175 -8.20 38.26 24.99
N ALA A 176 -7.06 37.82 25.52
CA ALA A 176 -6.32 38.56 26.54
C ALA A 176 -5.81 39.92 26.00
N ALA A 177 -5.21 39.94 24.82
CA ALA A 177 -4.71 41.14 24.17
C ALA A 177 -5.81 42.14 23.84
N GLU A 178 -6.97 41.68 23.35
CA GLU A 178 -8.14 42.52 23.06
C GLU A 178 -8.71 43.20 24.33
N ASN A 179 -8.70 42.50 25.48
CA ASN A 179 -9.11 43.06 26.73
C ASN A 179 -8.14 44.18 27.19
N ILE A 180 -6.81 43.92 27.12
CA ILE A 180 -5.80 44.89 27.48
C ILE A 180 -5.90 46.14 26.58
N LEU A 181 -6.03 45.92 25.24
CA LEU A 181 -6.23 47.04 24.29
C LEU A 181 -7.45 47.90 24.64
N ARG A 182 -8.56 47.26 25.01
CA ARG A 182 -9.81 47.97 25.38
C ARG A 182 -9.60 48.81 26.63
N GLU A 183 -8.95 48.28 27.66
CA GLU A 183 -8.63 49.00 28.88
C GLU A 183 -7.65 50.15 28.62
N THR A 184 -6.63 49.95 27.80
CA THR A 184 -5.66 51.01 27.46
C THR A 184 -6.30 52.12 26.61
N LYS A 185 -7.22 51.78 25.69
CA LYS A 185 -7.98 52.77 24.94
C LYS A 185 -8.86 53.65 25.86
N ALA A 186 -9.45 53.08 26.90
CA ALA A 186 -10.21 53.82 27.89
C ALA A 186 -9.30 54.80 28.67
N LEU A 187 -8.11 54.35 29.12
CA LEU A 187 -7.12 55.19 29.77
C LEU A 187 -6.61 56.32 28.88
N TYR A 188 -6.42 56.07 27.58
CA TYR A 188 -6.05 57.09 26.59
C TYR A 188 -7.13 58.16 26.44
N ASN A 189 -8.39 57.77 26.35
CA ASN A 189 -9.51 58.71 26.27
C ASN A 189 -9.63 59.63 27.49
N GLU A 190 -9.19 59.16 28.67
CA GLU A 190 -9.11 59.96 29.90
C GLU A 190 -7.78 60.75 30.02
N GLY A 191 -6.87 60.66 29.04
CA GLY A 191 -5.58 61.33 29.03
C GLY A 191 -4.54 60.74 29.99
N LEU A 192 -4.74 59.48 30.42
CA LEU A 192 -3.89 58.80 31.42
C LEU A 192 -2.79 57.95 30.79
N THR A 193 -2.77 57.81 29.44
CA THR A 193 -1.71 57.10 28.73
C THR A 193 -1.46 57.70 27.34
N GLU A 194 -0.34 57.42 26.73
CA GLU A 194 0.05 57.93 25.39
C GLU A 194 -0.58 57.09 24.27
N GLU A 195 -0.87 57.75 23.14
CA GLU A 195 -1.37 57.08 21.90
C GLU A 195 -0.49 55.96 21.42
N GLN A 196 0.83 56.12 21.54
CA GLN A 196 1.81 55.09 21.17
C GLN A 196 1.57 53.74 21.88
N ASN A 197 1.08 53.73 23.13
CA ASN A 197 0.77 52.50 23.88
C ASN A 197 -0.46 51.78 23.26
N VAL A 198 -1.46 52.55 22.80
CA VAL A 198 -2.63 52.00 22.11
C VAL A 198 -2.26 51.41 20.76
N ASP A 199 -1.46 52.14 19.97
CA ASP A 199 -1.00 51.68 18.64
C ASP A 199 -0.20 50.39 18.70
N GLN A 200 0.65 50.26 19.69
CA GLN A 200 1.49 49.07 19.91
C GLN A 200 0.65 47.84 20.26
N LEU A 201 -0.37 48.01 21.11
CA LEU A 201 -1.29 46.92 21.45
C LEU A 201 -2.23 46.59 20.30
N GLU A 202 -2.61 47.56 19.47
CA GLU A 202 -3.42 47.32 18.27
C GLU A 202 -2.65 46.53 17.22
N LEU A 203 -1.38 46.85 17.01
CA LEU A 203 -0.47 46.04 16.16
C LEU A 203 -0.36 44.59 16.66
N ASN A 204 -0.21 44.40 17.96
CA ASN A 204 -0.14 43.08 18.57
C ASN A 204 -1.44 42.27 18.36
N VAL A 205 -2.62 42.89 18.60
CA VAL A 205 -3.92 42.25 18.35
C VAL A 205 -4.08 41.84 16.88
N ASN A 206 -3.68 42.71 15.92
CA ASN A 206 -3.74 42.40 14.51
C ASN A 206 -2.81 41.25 14.12
N ALA A 207 -1.62 41.18 14.69
CA ALA A 207 -0.68 40.06 14.49
C ALA A 207 -1.25 38.73 15.03
N LEU A 208 -1.88 38.76 16.21
CA LEU A 208 -2.53 37.57 16.80
C LEU A 208 -3.75 37.11 15.98
N LYS A 209 -4.58 38.03 15.46
CA LYS A 209 -5.69 37.67 14.55
C LYS A 209 -5.20 36.95 13.29
N THR A 210 -4.15 37.48 12.70
CA THR A 210 -3.53 36.85 11.50
C THR A 210 -2.99 35.48 11.83
N SER A 211 -2.28 35.34 12.95
CA SER A 211 -1.71 34.08 13.41
C SER A 211 -2.78 33.03 13.71
N LEU A 212 -3.89 33.43 14.33
CA LEU A 212 -5.04 32.57 14.60
C LEU A 212 -5.67 32.07 13.30
N GLY A 213 -5.90 32.95 12.32
CA GLY A 213 -6.46 32.54 11.02
C GLY A 213 -5.58 31.51 10.29
N ILE A 214 -4.25 31.68 10.38
CA ILE A 214 -3.31 30.69 9.83
C ILE A 214 -3.42 29.36 10.58
N ALA A 215 -3.44 29.39 11.90
CA ALA A 215 -3.54 28.18 12.74
C ALA A 215 -4.85 27.40 12.51
N GLU A 216 -5.96 28.11 12.34
CA GLU A 216 -7.26 27.50 11.99
C GLU A 216 -7.22 26.82 10.62
N GLY A 217 -6.63 27.46 9.62
CA GLY A 217 -6.39 26.84 8.31
C GLY A 217 -5.55 25.58 8.41
N GLN A 218 -4.45 25.61 9.18
CA GLN A 218 -3.59 24.45 9.41
C GLN A 218 -4.33 23.31 10.11
N ARG A 219 -5.15 23.60 11.12
CA ARG A 219 -6.00 22.62 11.80
C ARG A 219 -6.95 21.93 10.83
N ASP A 220 -7.58 22.68 9.95
CA ASP A 220 -8.54 22.14 8.99
C ASP A 220 -7.86 21.26 7.93
N PHE A 221 -6.65 21.63 7.49
CA PHE A 221 -5.84 20.77 6.60
C PHE A 221 -5.35 19.52 7.31
N ALA A 222 -4.94 19.60 8.58
CA ALA A 222 -4.53 18.44 9.36
C ALA A 222 -5.68 17.43 9.51
N LYS A 223 -6.91 17.90 9.76
CA LYS A 223 -8.11 17.03 9.79
C LYS A 223 -8.36 16.34 8.46
N LYS A 224 -8.22 17.05 7.34
CA LYS A 224 -8.35 16.46 6.00
C LYS A 224 -7.30 15.39 5.73
N LEU A 225 -6.06 15.59 6.20
CA LEU A 225 -5.00 14.60 6.09
C LEU A 225 -5.33 13.35 6.92
N LEU A 226 -5.83 13.52 8.15
CA LEU A 226 -6.28 12.38 8.97
C LEU A 226 -7.42 11.62 8.28
N ASN A 227 -8.42 12.31 7.73
CA ASN A 227 -9.52 11.68 7.00
C ASN A 227 -9.01 10.87 5.80
N LEU A 228 -8.02 11.39 5.06
CA LEU A 228 -7.36 10.66 3.98
C LEU A 228 -6.71 9.37 4.47
N GLN A 229 -5.99 9.42 5.60
CA GLN A 229 -5.38 8.22 6.19
C GLN A 229 -6.42 7.23 6.70
N LEU A 230 -7.55 7.70 7.21
CA LEU A 230 -8.67 6.86 7.63
C LEU A 230 -9.41 6.20 6.44
N GLY A 231 -9.23 6.70 5.21
CA GLY A 231 -9.96 6.22 4.03
C GLY A 231 -11.41 6.71 3.95
N ILE A 232 -11.69 7.87 4.54
CA ILE A 232 -12.99 8.54 4.48
C ILE A 232 -12.89 9.81 3.64
N ASP A 233 -14.03 10.36 3.22
CA ASP A 233 -14.05 11.64 2.49
C ASP A 233 -13.41 12.74 3.34
N ILE A 234 -12.52 13.51 2.71
CA ILE A 234 -11.74 14.56 3.37
C ILE A 234 -12.59 15.69 3.97
N HIS A 235 -13.85 15.83 3.56
CA HIS A 235 -14.77 16.87 4.02
C HIS A 235 -15.66 16.44 5.19
N ILE A 236 -15.64 15.15 5.58
CA ILE A 236 -16.42 14.69 6.72
C ILE A 236 -15.88 15.32 8.01
N PRO A 237 -16.74 15.94 8.84
CA PRO A 237 -16.32 16.50 10.11
C PRO A 237 -15.89 15.39 11.08
N THR A 238 -14.61 15.41 11.44
CA THR A 238 -14.01 14.43 12.37
C THR A 238 -13.67 15.11 13.69
N LYS A 239 -14.02 14.46 14.82
CA LYS A 239 -13.71 14.90 16.17
C LYS A 239 -12.77 13.90 16.83
N LEU A 240 -11.76 14.41 17.55
CA LEU A 240 -10.85 13.60 18.35
C LEU A 240 -11.28 13.65 19.81
N THR A 241 -11.21 12.50 20.48
CA THR A 241 -11.68 12.37 21.88
C THR A 241 -10.58 12.59 22.90
N GLU A 242 -9.32 12.48 22.49
CA GLU A 242 -8.16 12.61 23.35
C GLU A 242 -7.55 14.01 23.31
N LYS A 243 -6.73 14.34 24.32
CA LYS A 243 -5.97 15.59 24.38
C LYS A 243 -4.48 15.32 24.23
N LEU A 244 -3.78 16.22 23.54
CA LEU A 244 -2.36 16.07 23.19
C LEU A 244 -1.49 15.71 24.39
N PHE A 245 -1.58 16.46 25.48
CA PHE A 245 -0.70 16.30 26.65
C PHE A 245 -0.99 15.03 27.46
N LEU A 246 -2.24 14.54 27.48
CA LEU A 246 -2.61 13.29 28.15
C LEU A 246 -2.06 12.06 27.45
N LEU A 247 -1.91 12.13 26.11
CA LEU A 247 -1.31 11.05 25.34
C LEU A 247 0.16 10.82 25.70
N VAL A 248 0.92 11.89 25.97
CA VAL A 248 2.34 11.75 26.38
C VAL A 248 2.45 10.96 27.67
N GLU A 249 1.61 11.24 28.67
CA GLU A 249 1.64 10.53 29.95
C GLU A 249 1.32 9.03 29.75
N ASN A 250 0.34 8.70 28.92
CA ASN A 250 -0.06 7.33 28.64
C ASN A 250 0.98 6.55 27.83
N GLU A 251 1.57 7.18 26.82
CA GLU A 251 2.52 6.53 25.90
C GLU A 251 3.93 6.40 26.47
N THR A 252 4.36 7.33 27.33
CA THR A 252 5.72 7.30 27.92
C THR A 252 5.86 6.35 29.09
N VAL A 253 4.78 5.99 29.79
CA VAL A 253 4.79 5.04 30.90
C VAL A 253 5.07 3.61 30.46
N SER A 254 4.80 3.25 29.22
CA SER A 254 4.93 1.88 28.71
C SER A 254 6.34 1.51 28.21
N ILE A 255 7.35 2.33 28.46
CA ILE A 255 8.73 2.09 27.97
C ILE A 255 9.38 1.00 28.83
N GLN A 256 9.15 -0.27 28.45
CA GLN A 256 9.97 -1.38 28.95
C GLN A 256 11.31 -1.38 28.19
N LYS A 257 12.40 -1.77 28.87
CA LYS A 257 13.70 -2.06 28.25
C LYS A 257 13.52 -3.23 27.30
N GLN A 258 13.19 -2.94 26.06
CA GLN A 258 13.01 -3.95 25.03
C GLN A 258 14.31 -4.05 24.21
N GLU A 259 14.89 -5.24 24.14
CA GLU A 259 16.02 -5.50 23.25
C GLU A 259 15.50 -5.65 21.83
N PHE A 260 16.23 -5.07 20.87
CA PHE A 260 15.92 -5.23 19.47
C PHE A 260 16.08 -6.67 19.02
N ASN A 261 15.01 -7.26 18.46
CA ASN A 261 15.04 -8.59 17.85
C ASN A 261 14.63 -8.49 16.38
N LYS A 262 15.62 -8.66 15.48
CA LYS A 262 15.40 -8.60 14.03
C LYS A 262 14.35 -9.59 13.52
N GLU A 263 14.19 -10.77 14.18
CA GLU A 263 13.28 -11.82 13.73
C GLU A 263 11.80 -11.43 13.86
N ASN A 264 11.51 -10.50 14.77
CA ASN A 264 10.18 -9.91 14.93
C ASN A 264 9.90 -8.81 13.92
N HIS A 265 10.94 -8.25 13.25
CA HIS A 265 10.78 -7.14 12.33
C HIS A 265 10.24 -7.61 10.98
N ILE A 266 9.18 -6.94 10.49
CA ILE A 266 8.50 -7.36 9.25
C ILE A 266 9.40 -7.32 8.02
N ASP A 267 10.31 -6.35 7.90
CA ASP A 267 11.24 -6.28 6.78
C ASP A 267 12.25 -7.42 6.78
N PHE A 268 12.63 -7.94 7.96
CA PHE A 268 13.46 -9.14 8.05
C PHE A 268 12.68 -10.40 7.64
N GLN A 269 11.40 -10.48 7.98
CA GLN A 269 10.53 -11.58 7.52
C GLN A 269 10.31 -11.53 6.01
N LEU A 270 10.16 -10.34 5.43
CA LEU A 270 10.05 -10.13 3.99
C LEU A 270 11.32 -10.58 3.25
N ILE A 271 12.50 -10.12 3.68
CA ILE A 271 13.75 -10.49 3.01
C ILE A 271 14.05 -12.00 3.14
N THR A 272 13.72 -12.59 4.29
CA THR A 272 13.86 -14.05 4.52
C THR A 272 12.93 -14.83 3.57
N THR A 273 11.70 -14.38 3.37
CA THR A 273 10.75 -15.00 2.45
C THR A 273 11.20 -14.85 0.99
N ASN A 274 11.75 -13.68 0.62
CA ASN A 274 12.33 -13.46 -0.71
C ASN A 274 13.56 -14.37 -0.94
N MET A 275 14.40 -14.57 0.06
CA MET A 275 15.53 -15.50 -0.02
C MET A 275 15.04 -16.94 -0.25
N GLN A 276 13.98 -17.37 0.42
CA GLN A 276 13.34 -18.68 0.18
C GLN A 276 12.83 -18.81 -1.26
N LEU A 277 12.22 -17.76 -1.83
CA LEU A 277 11.79 -17.73 -3.23
C LEU A 277 12.96 -17.88 -4.20
N THR A 278 14.06 -17.17 -3.93
CA THR A 278 15.28 -17.25 -4.75
C THR A 278 15.93 -18.65 -4.67
N GLN A 279 15.93 -19.27 -3.48
CA GLN A 279 16.37 -20.66 -3.31
C GLN A 279 15.49 -21.64 -4.09
N LEU A 280 14.16 -21.44 -4.05
CA LEU A 280 13.22 -22.25 -4.84
C LEU A 280 13.42 -22.04 -6.34
N ASN A 281 13.72 -20.82 -6.80
CA ASN A 281 14.05 -20.56 -8.19
C ASN A 281 15.32 -21.32 -8.64
N LEU A 282 16.39 -21.28 -7.84
CA LEU A 282 17.59 -22.06 -8.11
C LEU A 282 17.28 -23.56 -8.17
N ARG A 283 16.46 -24.06 -7.25
CA ARG A 283 16.03 -25.46 -7.24
C ARG A 283 15.18 -25.81 -8.46
N ARG A 284 14.32 -24.91 -8.91
CA ARG A 284 13.53 -25.08 -10.14
C ARG A 284 14.41 -25.20 -11.37
N GLU A 285 15.43 -24.34 -11.51
CA GLU A 285 16.39 -24.42 -12.63
C GLU A 285 17.22 -25.72 -12.60
N LYS A 286 17.62 -26.21 -11.40
CA LYS A 286 18.26 -27.51 -11.25
C LYS A 286 17.30 -28.65 -11.66
N TYR A 287 16.03 -28.58 -11.30
CA TYR A 287 15.05 -29.63 -11.60
C TYR A 287 14.56 -29.61 -13.06
N SER A 288 14.90 -28.57 -13.83
CA SER A 288 14.67 -28.53 -15.28
C SER A 288 15.52 -29.56 -16.06
N PHE A 289 16.48 -30.22 -15.42
CA PHE A 289 17.24 -31.34 -15.97
C PHE A 289 16.52 -32.69 -15.82
N LEU A 290 15.51 -32.79 -14.98
CA LEU A 290 14.72 -33.99 -14.82
C LEU A 290 13.82 -34.23 -16.03
N PRO A 291 13.48 -35.49 -16.33
CA PRO A 291 12.50 -35.78 -17.36
C PRO A 291 11.12 -35.20 -17.00
N SER A 292 10.33 -34.89 -18.02
CA SER A 292 8.90 -34.60 -17.85
C SER A 292 8.06 -35.69 -18.52
N LEU A 293 6.93 -36.04 -17.88
CA LEU A 293 5.99 -37.05 -18.36
C LEU A 293 4.60 -36.43 -18.41
N SER A 294 3.96 -36.51 -19.59
CA SER A 294 2.57 -36.10 -19.80
C SER A 294 1.77 -37.20 -20.47
N ALA A 295 0.52 -37.37 -20.08
CA ALA A 295 -0.45 -38.19 -20.80
C ALA A 295 -1.31 -37.30 -21.70
N PHE A 296 -1.76 -37.86 -22.81
CA PHE A 296 -2.66 -37.17 -23.73
C PHE A 296 -3.71 -38.10 -24.29
N PHE A 297 -4.85 -37.53 -24.61
CA PHE A 297 -5.94 -38.11 -25.39
C PHE A 297 -6.30 -37.12 -26.48
N SER A 298 -6.46 -37.64 -27.73
CA SER A 298 -6.92 -36.82 -28.87
C SER A 298 -7.98 -37.58 -29.60
N HIS A 299 -9.10 -36.93 -29.87
CA HIS A 299 -10.13 -37.40 -30.79
C HIS A 299 -10.39 -36.32 -31.84
N GLN A 300 -10.18 -36.67 -33.11
CA GLN A 300 -10.24 -35.75 -34.22
C GLN A 300 -11.09 -36.36 -35.33
N GLN A 301 -11.95 -35.56 -35.93
CA GLN A 301 -12.65 -35.85 -37.15
C GLN A 301 -11.97 -35.10 -38.31
N GLN A 302 -11.70 -35.80 -39.43
CA GLN A 302 -11.06 -35.22 -40.60
C GLN A 302 -11.95 -35.40 -41.82
N ASN A 303 -12.11 -34.34 -42.61
CA ASN A 303 -12.82 -34.35 -43.88
C ASN A 303 -11.84 -34.00 -45.00
N PHE A 304 -11.83 -34.84 -46.05
CA PHE A 304 -11.01 -34.62 -47.22
C PHE A 304 -11.92 -34.56 -48.45
N SER A 305 -11.85 -33.46 -49.21
CA SER A 305 -12.70 -33.23 -50.38
C SER A 305 -12.03 -32.37 -51.43
N ASN A 306 -12.47 -32.46 -52.69
CA ASN A 306 -12.09 -31.54 -53.75
C ASN A 306 -13.01 -30.31 -53.81
N GLU A 307 -14.16 -30.36 -53.13
CA GLU A 307 -15.14 -29.29 -53.06
C GLU A 307 -15.28 -28.83 -51.58
N PHE A 308 -15.76 -27.61 -51.37
CA PHE A 308 -15.99 -27.11 -50.05
C PHE A 308 -17.34 -27.67 -49.50
N ASP A 309 -17.26 -28.78 -48.80
CA ASP A 309 -18.42 -29.55 -48.30
C ASP A 309 -18.50 -29.68 -46.78
N VAL A 310 -17.77 -28.84 -46.05
CA VAL A 310 -17.66 -28.90 -44.55
C VAL A 310 -19.03 -28.89 -43.87
N PHE A 311 -19.99 -28.14 -44.43
CA PHE A 311 -21.34 -27.96 -43.85
C PHE A 311 -22.45 -28.69 -44.66
N SER A 312 -22.10 -29.30 -45.77
CA SER A 312 -23.08 -29.90 -46.71
C SER A 312 -23.10 -31.43 -46.73
N GLY A 313 -22.61 -32.07 -45.64
CA GLY A 313 -22.71 -33.53 -45.48
C GLY A 313 -21.50 -34.31 -46.00
N GLY A 314 -20.35 -33.67 -46.14
CA GLY A 314 -19.08 -34.32 -46.46
C GLY A 314 -18.74 -35.47 -45.52
N ARG A 315 -18.01 -36.47 -45.99
CA ARG A 315 -17.61 -37.63 -45.21
C ARG A 315 -16.50 -37.29 -44.24
N TRP A 316 -16.70 -37.55 -42.93
CA TRP A 316 -15.75 -37.36 -41.87
C TRP A 316 -15.15 -38.68 -41.42
N PHE A 317 -13.85 -38.68 -41.17
CA PHE A 317 -13.08 -39.85 -40.75
C PHE A 317 -12.58 -39.64 -39.34
N PRO A 318 -12.96 -40.47 -38.37
CA PRO A 318 -12.52 -40.35 -36.99
C PRO A 318 -11.09 -40.88 -36.80
N THR A 319 -10.31 -40.17 -35.97
CA THR A 319 -9.02 -40.65 -35.46
C THR A 319 -9.00 -40.43 -33.97
N THR A 320 -8.73 -41.48 -33.18
CA THR A 320 -8.63 -41.44 -31.75
C THR A 320 -7.27 -41.96 -31.29
N ILE A 321 -6.54 -41.16 -30.52
CA ILE A 321 -5.20 -41.51 -30.05
C ILE A 321 -5.16 -41.27 -28.53
N VAL A 322 -4.61 -42.23 -27.81
CA VAL A 322 -4.21 -42.12 -26.39
C VAL A 322 -2.74 -42.46 -26.25
N GLY A 323 -2.03 -41.71 -25.47
CA GLY A 323 -0.61 -41.93 -25.29
C GLY A 323 0.01 -41.18 -24.15
N ALA A 324 1.28 -41.41 -23.93
CA ALA A 324 2.11 -40.66 -23.00
C ALA A 324 3.39 -40.19 -23.70
N THR A 325 3.83 -38.98 -23.36
CA THR A 325 5.08 -38.40 -23.89
C THR A 325 6.05 -38.24 -22.73
N LEU A 326 7.21 -38.90 -22.82
CA LEU A 326 8.36 -38.71 -21.93
C LEU A 326 9.37 -37.83 -22.66
N THR A 327 9.67 -36.66 -22.08
CA THR A 327 10.68 -35.75 -22.61
C THR A 327 11.88 -35.73 -21.69
N LEU A 328 13.05 -36.15 -22.17
CA LEU A 328 14.32 -36.11 -21.44
C LEU A 328 15.27 -35.12 -22.13
N PRO A 329 15.64 -34.02 -21.48
CA PRO A 329 16.57 -33.05 -22.07
C PRO A 329 18.01 -33.56 -22.01
N ILE A 330 18.58 -33.98 -23.15
CA ILE A 330 19.93 -34.55 -23.23
C ILE A 330 20.99 -33.47 -23.41
N LEU A 331 20.82 -32.61 -24.39
CA LEU A 331 21.76 -31.52 -24.72
C LEU A 331 21.04 -30.20 -24.87
N SER A 332 21.53 -29.15 -24.20
CA SER A 332 20.99 -27.79 -24.27
C SER A 332 22.05 -26.74 -24.59
N SER A 333 23.19 -27.16 -25.15
CA SER A 333 24.33 -26.30 -25.53
C SER A 333 24.72 -25.27 -24.43
N GLY A 334 24.70 -25.68 -23.17
CA GLY A 334 25.04 -24.84 -22.02
C GLY A 334 23.93 -23.95 -21.50
N SER A 335 22.79 -23.79 -22.18
CA SER A 335 21.71 -22.90 -21.78
C SER A 335 21.17 -23.18 -20.39
N ARG A 336 20.89 -24.45 -20.03
CA ARG A 336 20.42 -24.81 -18.68
C ARG A 336 21.48 -24.60 -17.62
N LEU A 337 22.74 -24.92 -17.89
CA LEU A 337 23.86 -24.68 -16.97
C LEU A 337 24.02 -23.18 -16.69
N SER A 338 23.87 -22.33 -17.73
CA SER A 338 23.90 -20.87 -17.57
C SER A 338 22.74 -20.37 -16.71
N LYS A 339 21.52 -20.91 -16.87
CA LYS A 339 20.36 -20.55 -16.01
C LYS A 339 20.60 -20.94 -14.55
N VAL A 340 21.15 -22.13 -14.29
CA VAL A 340 21.50 -22.54 -12.92
C VAL A 340 22.58 -21.62 -12.34
N SER A 341 23.61 -21.27 -13.14
CA SER A 341 24.65 -20.33 -12.69
C SER A 341 24.07 -18.93 -12.39
N GLN A 342 23.19 -18.41 -13.25
CA GLN A 342 22.50 -17.14 -13.00
C GLN A 342 21.67 -17.19 -11.71
N ALA A 343 20.88 -18.25 -11.53
CA ALA A 343 20.07 -18.41 -10.31
C ALA A 343 20.92 -18.57 -9.04
N LYS A 344 22.12 -19.16 -9.15
CA LYS A 344 23.08 -19.24 -8.04
C LYS A 344 23.62 -17.85 -7.69
N ILE A 345 24.05 -17.07 -8.68
CA ILE A 345 24.53 -15.70 -8.49
C ILE A 345 23.41 -14.81 -7.90
N GLU A 346 22.17 -14.97 -8.35
CA GLU A 346 21.04 -14.25 -7.78
C GLU A 346 20.78 -14.61 -6.31
N LEU A 347 21.00 -15.87 -5.93
CA LEU A 347 20.94 -16.27 -4.52
C LEU A 347 22.07 -15.63 -3.69
N GLU A 348 23.31 -15.63 -4.18
CA GLU A 348 24.45 -14.98 -3.52
C GLU A 348 24.19 -13.46 -3.35
N LYS A 349 23.62 -12.81 -4.36
CA LYS A 349 23.17 -11.42 -4.29
C LYS A 349 22.10 -11.20 -3.23
N MET A 350 21.11 -12.10 -3.15
CA MET A 350 20.05 -12.04 -2.14
C MET A 350 20.60 -12.24 -0.72
N GLU A 351 21.60 -13.09 -0.54
CA GLU A 351 22.31 -13.27 0.74
C GLU A 351 23.02 -11.97 1.17
N ASN A 352 23.65 -11.25 0.23
CA ASN A 352 24.25 -9.96 0.52
C ASN A 352 23.19 -8.90 0.89
N THR A 353 22.07 -8.86 0.15
CA THR A 353 20.94 -7.97 0.48
C THR A 353 20.37 -8.29 1.86
N SER A 354 20.28 -9.56 2.24
CA SER A 354 19.81 -9.95 3.57
C SER A 354 20.74 -9.45 4.69
N LYS A 355 22.06 -9.49 4.47
CA LYS A 355 23.04 -8.93 5.42
C LYS A 355 22.92 -7.39 5.51
N GLU A 356 22.74 -6.73 4.37
CA GLU A 356 22.53 -5.28 4.31
C GLU A 356 21.26 -4.88 5.08
N VAL A 357 20.14 -5.57 4.86
CA VAL A 357 18.89 -5.33 5.60
C VAL A 357 19.09 -5.53 7.10
N GLU A 358 19.79 -6.59 7.52
CA GLU A 358 20.10 -6.83 8.93
C GLU A 358 20.87 -5.66 9.55
N GLN A 359 21.92 -5.16 8.89
CA GLN A 359 22.70 -4.02 9.38
C GLN A 359 21.86 -2.71 9.39
N SER A 360 21.05 -2.50 8.35
CA SER A 360 20.16 -1.35 8.25
C SER A 360 19.13 -1.33 9.37
N LEU A 361 18.54 -2.47 9.71
CA LEU A 361 17.58 -2.58 10.81
C LEU A 361 18.22 -2.31 12.17
N LYS A 362 19.45 -2.82 12.42
CA LYS A 362 20.19 -2.51 13.64
C LYS A 362 20.49 -1.01 13.76
N TYR A 363 20.99 -0.41 12.68
CA TYR A 363 21.26 1.03 12.62
C TYR A 363 19.97 1.84 12.86
N GLN A 364 18.88 1.46 12.23
CA GLN A 364 17.60 2.15 12.38
C GLN A 364 17.05 2.05 13.81
N ALA A 365 17.18 0.87 14.46
CA ALA A 365 16.77 0.69 15.84
C ALA A 365 17.57 1.59 16.80
N GLU A 366 18.91 1.70 16.63
CA GLU A 366 19.74 2.60 17.43
C GLU A 366 19.44 4.07 17.17
N LEU A 367 19.26 4.45 15.90
CA LEU A 367 18.93 5.82 15.51
C LEU A 367 17.57 6.27 16.09
N THR A 368 16.54 5.45 15.95
CA THR A 368 15.18 5.80 16.43
C THR A 368 15.14 5.88 17.94
N LYS A 369 15.90 5.04 18.65
CA LYS A 369 16.06 5.14 20.10
C LYS A 369 16.74 6.45 20.50
N SER A 370 17.86 6.80 19.86
CA SER A 370 18.56 8.06 20.12
C SER A 370 17.68 9.28 19.86
N ASN A 371 16.90 9.26 18.77
CA ASN A 371 15.94 10.32 18.44
C ASN A 371 14.85 10.45 19.51
N PHE A 372 14.33 9.31 20.00
CA PHE A 372 13.35 9.31 21.08
C PHE A 372 13.92 9.88 22.38
N ASP A 373 15.12 9.46 22.79
CA ASP A 373 15.78 9.96 24.00
C ASP A 373 16.02 11.48 23.90
N THR A 374 16.48 11.99 22.76
CA THR A 374 16.65 13.42 22.49
C THR A 374 15.33 14.19 22.49
N ALA A 375 14.28 13.62 21.86
CA ALA A 375 12.95 14.24 21.85
C ALA A 375 12.36 14.34 23.26
N LYS A 376 12.60 13.34 24.10
CA LYS A 376 12.18 13.33 25.50
C LYS A 376 12.88 14.42 26.31
N GLU A 377 14.20 14.53 26.19
CA GLU A 377 14.96 15.59 26.87
C GLU A 377 14.49 16.99 26.42
N THR A 378 14.26 17.15 25.10
CA THR A 378 13.74 18.40 24.53
C THR A 378 12.36 18.74 25.09
N TYR A 379 11.47 17.75 25.17
CA TYR A 379 10.14 17.92 25.77
C TYR A 379 10.20 18.38 27.23
N ASP A 380 11.03 17.73 28.06
CA ASP A 380 11.20 18.07 29.44
C ASP A 380 11.73 19.52 29.60
N ASN A 381 12.75 19.91 28.85
CA ASN A 381 13.30 21.27 28.84
C ASN A 381 12.27 22.32 28.37
N GLN A 382 11.45 22.04 27.33
CA GLN A 382 10.42 22.98 26.85
C GLN A 382 9.27 23.13 27.85
N LYS A 383 8.93 22.08 28.59
CA LYS A 383 7.94 22.14 29.70
C LYS A 383 8.38 23.10 30.79
N ASP A 384 9.67 23.05 31.19
CA ASP A 384 10.22 23.94 32.17
C ASP A 384 10.30 25.39 31.66
N ASN A 385 10.69 25.59 30.40
CA ASN A 385 10.71 26.90 29.77
C ASN A 385 9.31 27.53 29.71
N LEU A 386 8.29 26.74 29.37
CA LEU A 386 6.89 27.19 29.35
C LEU A 386 6.46 27.67 30.76
N THR A 387 6.80 26.91 31.79
CA THR A 387 6.48 27.26 33.19
C THR A 387 7.13 28.59 33.57
N LEU A 388 8.38 28.81 33.19
CA LEU A 388 9.09 30.05 33.42
C LEU A 388 8.51 31.24 32.64
N ALA A 389 8.24 31.05 31.34
CA ALA A 389 7.66 32.09 30.50
C ALA A 389 6.28 32.54 31.01
N LYS A 390 5.44 31.59 31.44
CA LYS A 390 4.14 31.89 32.05
C LYS A 390 4.29 32.74 33.34
N LYS A 391 5.22 32.36 34.19
CA LYS A 391 5.52 33.12 35.40
C LYS A 391 6.00 34.55 35.15
N ILE A 392 6.80 34.74 34.07
CA ILE A 392 7.27 36.06 33.61
C ILE A 392 6.08 36.87 33.11
N TYR A 393 5.28 36.31 32.21
CA TYR A 393 4.11 36.97 31.65
C TYR A 393 3.12 37.41 32.74
N ASP A 394 2.74 36.51 33.65
CA ASP A 394 1.81 36.79 34.78
C ASP A 394 2.30 37.95 35.66
N LYS A 395 3.62 38.03 35.92
CA LYS A 395 4.21 39.13 36.68
C LYS A 395 4.22 40.42 35.89
N THR A 396 4.48 40.38 34.57
CA THR A 396 4.50 41.56 33.71
C THR A 396 3.10 42.15 33.57
N VAL A 397 2.06 41.28 33.40
CA VAL A 397 0.66 41.74 33.38
C VAL A 397 0.30 42.48 34.69
N LYS A 398 0.70 41.97 35.84
CA LYS A 398 0.46 42.67 37.13
C LYS A 398 1.15 44.02 37.17
N LYS A 399 2.44 44.10 36.79
CA LYS A 399 3.17 45.38 36.76
C LYS A 399 2.56 46.39 35.77
N TYR A 400 2.06 45.89 34.62
CA TYR A 400 1.41 46.74 33.64
C TYR A 400 0.10 47.32 34.17
N ASN A 401 -0.71 46.52 34.86
CA ASN A 401 -1.97 46.97 35.46
C ASN A 401 -1.73 48.01 36.63
N GLU A 402 -0.54 47.94 37.26
CA GLU A 402 -0.11 48.89 38.30
C GLU A 402 0.60 50.13 37.69
N GLY A 403 0.72 50.22 36.37
CA GLY A 403 1.41 51.32 35.67
C GLY A 403 2.96 51.28 35.77
N ILE A 404 3.55 50.18 36.23
CA ILE A 404 4.99 50.01 36.46
C ILE A 404 5.71 49.50 35.18
N ALA A 405 5.02 48.67 34.36
CA ALA A 405 5.58 48.16 33.11
C ALA A 405 4.95 48.87 31.91
N SER A 406 5.70 49.00 30.82
CA SER A 406 5.25 49.57 29.56
C SER A 406 4.46 48.55 28.69
N SER A 407 3.67 49.04 27.73
CA SER A 407 3.01 48.21 26.72
C SER A 407 4.00 47.39 25.90
N LEU A 408 5.21 47.91 25.70
CA LEU A 408 6.29 47.18 25.01
C LEU A 408 6.77 45.95 25.80
N GLU A 409 7.03 46.15 27.14
CA GLU A 409 7.43 45.05 28.03
C GLU A 409 6.35 43.96 28.12
N LEU A 410 5.08 44.36 28.14
CA LEU A 410 3.95 43.43 28.16
C LEU A 410 3.89 42.64 26.85
N THR A 411 4.01 43.30 25.68
CA THR A 411 4.00 42.65 24.36
C THR A 411 5.20 41.71 24.22
N GLN A 412 6.37 42.08 24.70
CA GLN A 412 7.57 41.21 24.70
C GLN A 412 7.35 39.96 25.55
N ALA A 413 6.81 40.09 26.76
CA ALA A 413 6.52 38.97 27.64
C ALA A 413 5.43 38.04 27.04
N GLN A 414 4.42 38.59 26.38
CA GLN A 414 3.40 37.82 25.67
C GLN A 414 3.98 37.04 24.50
N ASN A 415 4.82 37.66 23.66
CA ASN A 415 5.50 36.98 22.56
C ASN A 415 6.42 35.87 23.05
N GLN A 416 7.11 36.11 24.20
CA GLN A 416 7.95 35.10 24.83
C GLN A 416 7.14 33.90 25.33
N LEU A 417 5.95 34.13 25.91
CA LEU A 417 5.04 33.08 26.35
C LEU A 417 4.53 32.29 25.11
N LEU A 418 4.06 32.98 24.07
CA LEU A 418 3.57 32.32 22.83
C LEU A 418 4.64 31.44 22.18
N ASN A 419 5.88 31.93 22.13
CA ASN A 419 7.00 31.16 21.59
C ASN A 419 7.30 29.91 22.45
N ALA A 420 7.20 30.03 23.78
CA ALA A 420 7.37 28.90 24.69
C ALA A 420 6.23 27.87 24.55
N GLU A 421 4.97 28.32 24.44
CA GLU A 421 3.80 27.47 24.20
C GLU A 421 3.91 26.73 22.85
N GLY A 422 4.24 27.43 21.78
CA GLY A 422 4.46 26.85 20.46
C GLY A 422 5.59 25.82 20.45
N SER A 423 6.71 26.13 21.14
CA SER A 423 7.86 25.22 21.28
C SER A 423 7.51 23.98 22.11
N PHE A 424 6.71 24.12 23.13
CA PHE A 424 6.23 22.99 23.96
C PHE A 424 5.26 22.10 23.18
N ILE A 425 4.29 22.67 22.45
CA ILE A 425 3.39 21.90 21.56
C ILE A 425 4.19 21.14 20.53
N LYS A 426 5.18 21.80 19.89
CA LYS A 426 6.05 21.16 18.90
C LYS A 426 6.86 20.02 19.51
N SER A 427 7.52 20.24 20.65
CA SER A 427 8.32 19.17 21.30
C SER A 427 7.44 18.01 21.78
N THR A 428 6.20 18.27 22.17
CA THR A 428 5.20 17.24 22.49
C THR A 428 4.88 16.38 21.24
N LEU A 429 4.63 17.02 20.10
CA LEU A 429 4.39 16.34 18.83
C LEU A 429 5.61 15.53 18.38
N ASP A 430 6.80 16.13 18.46
CA ASP A 430 8.06 15.48 18.10
C ASP A 430 8.33 14.22 18.95
N LEU A 431 8.06 14.29 20.26
CA LEU A 431 8.18 13.15 21.18
C LEU A 431 7.22 12.00 20.82
N LEU A 432 5.94 12.32 20.57
CA LEU A 432 4.95 11.31 20.18
C LEU A 432 5.29 10.66 18.84
N ASN A 433 5.75 11.45 17.86
CA ASN A 433 6.19 10.93 16.56
C ASN A 433 7.46 10.07 16.70
N ALA A 434 8.43 10.50 17.48
CA ALA A 434 9.63 9.73 17.75
C ALA A 434 9.31 8.39 18.43
N LYS A 435 8.34 8.37 19.35
CA LYS A 435 7.85 7.14 19.99
C LYS A 435 7.19 6.20 18.98
N ALA A 436 6.30 6.69 18.13
CA ALA A 436 5.63 5.88 17.10
C ALA A 436 6.65 5.27 16.13
N THR A 437 7.65 6.03 15.70
CA THR A 437 8.72 5.56 14.80
C THR A 437 9.63 4.54 15.52
N TRP A 438 9.92 4.76 16.81
CA TRP A 438 10.72 3.82 17.60
C TRP A 438 9.97 2.47 17.77
N ASP A 439 8.68 2.49 18.13
CA ASP A 439 7.85 1.28 18.26
C ASP A 439 7.85 0.45 16.96
N LYS A 440 7.68 1.10 15.81
CA LYS A 440 7.78 0.46 14.50
C LYS A 440 9.14 -0.19 14.28
N SER A 441 10.24 0.52 14.60
CA SER A 441 11.61 0.02 14.36
C SER A 441 11.99 -1.17 15.25
N TYR A 442 11.29 -1.37 16.36
CA TYR A 442 11.45 -2.53 17.24
C TYR A 442 10.46 -3.66 16.92
N GLY A 443 9.63 -3.51 15.86
CA GLY A 443 8.68 -4.53 15.42
C GLY A 443 7.47 -4.67 16.34
N GLN A 444 7.10 -3.63 17.07
CA GLN A 444 5.85 -3.60 17.84
C GLN A 444 4.66 -3.51 16.86
N LYS A 445 3.64 -4.32 17.12
CA LYS A 445 2.45 -4.46 16.25
C LYS A 445 1.28 -3.60 16.72
#